data_dded55221ea1cee8c28542c432510fa9
#
_entry.id   dded55221ea1cee8c28542c432510fa9
#
_cell.length_a   1.000
_cell.length_b   1.000
_cell.length_c   1.000
_cell.angle_alpha   90.00
_cell.angle_beta   90.00
_cell.angle_gamma   90.00
#
_symmetry.space_group_name_H-M   'P 1'
#
loop_
_entity.id
_entity.type
_entity.pdbx_description
1 polymer ?
#
loop_
_entity_poly.entity_id
_entity_poly.type
_entity_poly.pdbx_seq_one_letter_code
_entity_poly.pdbx_strand_id
1 'polypeptide(L)'
;GIIRAESIGELFDLAEAFNYKHETALGKMIRKLPAGNRVAIVTNAGGPGILATDVTVSAGLTLAEFQPGTIEALSRHLPSAANLKNPVDVIGDADPNRYERALEAVISDENVDGALVILTPQSMTNALETARVIVKIARRSFKPILCSFMGIIDVSAGVKFLQEHGYPVYKFPESAARAFAALYRYSRWISRPHAADFQLEHDTERASRVIESCLQQGRTYLGELESVEILKSYGFNTLPGSLARSSNEAVQVAAEIGYPVALKIVSPQII
;
A
#
# COMPACT_ATOMS: atom_id res chain seq x y z
N GLY A 1 -0.59 2.52 -10.83
CA GLY A 1 -1.46 2.86 -9.74
C GLY A 1 -0.85 3.78 -8.73
N ILE A 2 -1.71 4.59 -8.18
CA ILE A 2 -1.38 5.50 -7.08
C ILE A 2 -2.02 4.93 -5.82
N ILE A 3 -1.26 4.91 -4.72
CA ILE A 3 -1.78 4.56 -3.40
C ILE A 3 -1.98 5.88 -2.67
N ARG A 4 -3.22 6.10 -2.23
CA ARG A 4 -3.58 7.27 -1.44
C ARG A 4 -3.26 7.01 0.03
N ALA A 5 -2.60 7.97 0.67
CA ALA A 5 -2.41 8.02 2.12
C ALA A 5 -3.37 9.08 2.70
N GLU A 6 -4.01 8.76 3.83
CA GLU A 6 -4.99 9.64 4.48
C GLU A 6 -4.33 10.59 5.51
N SER A 7 -3.06 10.32 5.87
CA SER A 7 -2.29 11.14 6.79
C SER A 7 -0.80 11.11 6.46
N ILE A 8 -0.04 12.09 6.99
CA ILE A 8 1.43 12.10 6.86
C ILE A 8 2.06 10.87 7.52
N GLY A 9 1.54 10.44 8.68
CA GLY A 9 2.01 9.23 9.35
C GLY A 9 1.84 8.00 8.44
N GLU A 10 0.66 7.83 7.85
CA GLU A 10 0.40 6.74 6.90
C GLU A 10 1.30 6.82 5.67
N LEU A 11 1.60 8.02 5.16
CA LEU A 11 2.51 8.19 4.03
C LEU A 11 3.90 7.59 4.34
N PHE A 12 4.44 7.83 5.53
CA PHE A 12 5.73 7.26 5.95
C PHE A 12 5.62 5.76 6.20
N ASP A 13 4.56 5.30 6.86
CA ASP A 13 4.29 3.87 7.08
C ASP A 13 4.24 3.10 5.75
N LEU A 14 3.58 3.66 4.75
CA LEU A 14 3.52 3.09 3.40
C LEU A 14 4.88 3.14 2.70
N ALA A 15 5.62 4.24 2.80
CA ALA A 15 6.95 4.35 2.21
C ALA A 15 7.89 3.27 2.76
N GLU A 16 7.83 2.99 4.06
CA GLU A 16 8.60 1.92 4.70
C GLU A 16 8.18 0.54 4.16
N ALA A 17 6.87 0.24 4.11
CA ALA A 17 6.38 -1.02 3.57
C ALA A 17 6.78 -1.24 2.10
N PHE A 18 6.65 -0.21 1.27
CA PHE A 18 6.97 -0.30 -0.15
C PHE A 18 8.47 -0.30 -0.47
N ASN A 19 9.31 0.08 0.47
CA ASN A 19 10.77 -0.08 0.37
C ASN A 19 11.24 -1.49 0.75
N TYR A 20 10.37 -2.32 1.34
CA TYR A 20 10.69 -3.69 1.74
C TYR A 20 10.94 -4.58 0.52
N LYS A 21 12.17 -5.05 0.38
CA LYS A 21 12.65 -5.82 -0.77
C LYS A 21 13.25 -7.13 -0.34
N HIS A 22 13.24 -8.08 -1.25
CA HIS A 22 13.90 -9.36 -1.14
C HIS A 22 14.94 -9.50 -2.24
N GLU A 23 16.13 -9.92 -1.90
CA GLU A 23 17.15 -10.26 -2.87
C GLU A 23 16.92 -11.68 -3.37
N THR A 24 16.74 -11.83 -4.68
CA THR A 24 16.58 -13.13 -5.32
C THR A 24 17.92 -13.83 -5.44
N ALA A 25 17.91 -15.14 -5.70
CA ALA A 25 19.13 -15.92 -5.96
C ALA A 25 19.99 -15.38 -7.12
N LEU A 26 19.41 -14.56 -8.00
CA LEU A 26 20.10 -13.90 -9.11
C LEU A 26 20.58 -12.48 -8.76
N GLY A 27 20.56 -12.10 -7.48
CA GLY A 27 20.97 -10.76 -7.00
C GLY A 27 19.99 -9.63 -7.34
N LYS A 28 18.80 -9.94 -7.86
CA LYS A 28 17.80 -8.93 -8.18
C LYS A 28 16.96 -8.60 -6.94
N MET A 29 16.86 -7.31 -6.63
CA MET A 29 15.96 -6.83 -5.57
C MET A 29 14.53 -6.76 -6.08
N ILE A 30 13.65 -7.55 -5.49
CA ILE A 30 12.20 -7.51 -5.77
C ILE A 30 11.43 -7.07 -4.53
N ARG A 31 10.32 -6.36 -4.75
CA ARG A 31 9.44 -5.94 -3.65
C ARG A 31 8.70 -7.16 -3.11
N LYS A 32 8.65 -7.30 -1.78
CA LYS A 32 7.84 -8.33 -1.12
C LYS A 32 6.39 -7.91 -1.12
N LEU A 33 5.59 -8.60 -1.91
CA LEU A 33 4.14 -8.38 -1.99
C LEU A 33 3.41 -9.66 -1.59
N PRO A 34 2.30 -9.57 -0.83
CA PRO A 34 1.52 -10.75 -0.48
C PRO A 34 0.76 -11.28 -1.71
N ALA A 35 0.67 -12.59 -1.82
CA ALA A 35 -0.09 -13.26 -2.88
C ALA A 35 -1.61 -13.16 -2.66
N GLY A 36 -2.03 -13.09 -1.39
CA GLY A 36 -3.42 -12.98 -0.98
C GLY A 36 -3.58 -12.08 0.25
N ASN A 37 -4.77 -12.13 0.85
CA ASN A 37 -5.15 -11.27 1.98
C ASN A 37 -5.14 -11.99 3.34
N ARG A 38 -4.66 -13.24 3.41
CA ARG A 38 -4.68 -14.06 4.61
C ARG A 38 -3.43 -13.80 5.46
N VAL A 39 -3.62 -13.18 6.60
CA VAL A 39 -2.55 -12.72 7.49
C VAL A 39 -2.47 -13.57 8.75
N ALA A 40 -1.26 -14.00 9.12
CA ALA A 40 -0.98 -14.55 10.43
C ALA A 40 -0.48 -13.44 11.37
N ILE A 41 -0.91 -13.46 12.62
CA ILE A 41 -0.44 -12.54 13.66
C ILE A 41 0.25 -13.38 14.73
N VAL A 42 1.50 -13.01 15.07
CA VAL A 42 2.28 -13.61 16.16
C VAL A 42 2.57 -12.53 17.18
N THR A 43 2.17 -12.71 18.42
CA THR A 43 2.27 -11.70 19.48
C THR A 43 2.63 -12.31 20.81
N ASN A 44 3.33 -11.57 21.69
CA ASN A 44 3.51 -11.93 23.10
C ASN A 44 2.55 -11.19 24.04
N ALA A 45 1.52 -10.53 23.48
CA ALA A 45 0.55 -9.75 24.24
C ALA A 45 -0.83 -9.79 23.60
N GLY A 46 -1.82 -10.26 24.32
CA GLY A 46 -3.19 -10.46 23.82
C GLY A 46 -3.86 -9.14 23.40
N GLY A 47 -3.72 -8.06 24.17
CA GLY A 47 -4.33 -6.75 23.85
C GLY A 47 -3.91 -6.20 22.49
N PRO A 48 -2.62 -6.00 22.23
CA PRO A 48 -2.13 -5.61 20.90
C PRO A 48 -2.49 -6.58 19.79
N GLY A 49 -2.55 -7.89 20.07
CA GLY A 49 -3.00 -8.91 19.12
C GLY A 49 -4.45 -8.70 18.69
N ILE A 50 -5.35 -8.39 19.62
CA ILE A 50 -6.76 -8.09 19.32
C ILE A 50 -6.88 -6.81 18.49
N LEU A 51 -6.20 -5.73 18.88
CA LEU A 51 -6.20 -4.47 18.10
C LEU A 51 -5.69 -4.70 16.67
N ALA A 52 -4.62 -5.48 16.52
CA ALA A 52 -4.12 -5.86 15.18
C ALA A 52 -5.16 -6.63 14.38
N THR A 53 -5.89 -7.54 15.02
CA THR A 53 -6.97 -8.31 14.39
C THR A 53 -8.07 -7.40 13.87
N ASP A 54 -8.56 -6.49 14.70
CA ASP A 54 -9.66 -5.57 14.35
C ASP A 54 -9.28 -4.69 13.15
N VAL A 55 -8.07 -4.15 13.15
CA VAL A 55 -7.57 -3.35 12.03
C VAL A 55 -7.31 -4.20 10.80
N THR A 56 -6.78 -5.41 10.94
CA THR A 56 -6.56 -6.34 9.84
C THR A 56 -7.88 -6.62 9.10
N VAL A 57 -8.94 -6.94 9.83
CA VAL A 57 -10.26 -7.22 9.25
C VAL A 57 -10.88 -5.94 8.65
N SER A 58 -10.86 -4.83 9.36
CA SER A 58 -11.43 -3.56 8.88
C SER A 58 -10.71 -2.99 7.65
N ALA A 59 -9.43 -3.31 7.46
CA ALA A 59 -8.64 -2.94 6.29
C ALA A 59 -8.85 -3.86 5.06
N GLY A 60 -9.76 -4.85 5.16
CA GLY A 60 -10.11 -5.77 4.07
C GLY A 60 -9.19 -6.98 3.93
N LEU A 61 -8.44 -7.28 4.97
CA LEU A 61 -7.67 -8.52 5.09
C LEU A 61 -8.48 -9.58 5.87
N THR A 62 -7.99 -10.82 5.88
CA THR A 62 -8.56 -11.91 6.66
C THR A 62 -7.50 -12.55 7.54
N LEU A 63 -7.90 -13.00 8.72
CA LEU A 63 -7.02 -13.84 9.51
C LEU A 63 -6.89 -15.22 8.86
N ALA A 64 -5.66 -15.68 8.69
CA ALA A 64 -5.40 -17.00 8.13
C ALA A 64 -5.94 -18.10 9.08
N GLU A 65 -6.66 -19.06 8.53
CA GLU A 65 -7.00 -20.31 9.23
C GLU A 65 -5.87 -21.31 9.00
N PHE A 66 -5.19 -21.68 10.08
CA PHE A 66 -4.03 -22.56 9.99
C PHE A 66 -4.42 -24.01 9.68
N GLN A 67 -3.57 -24.66 8.89
CA GLN A 67 -3.70 -26.10 8.65
C GLN A 67 -3.45 -26.89 9.94
N PRO A 68 -4.03 -28.09 10.07
CA PRO A 68 -3.83 -28.96 11.25
C PRO A 68 -2.34 -29.20 11.57
N GLY A 69 -1.50 -29.37 10.55
CA GLY A 69 -0.05 -29.55 10.72
C GLY A 69 0.64 -28.33 11.34
N THR A 70 0.19 -27.13 11.03
CA THR A 70 0.70 -25.89 11.63
C THR A 70 0.31 -25.80 13.10
N ILE A 71 -0.94 -26.11 13.44
CA ILE A 71 -1.42 -26.14 14.83
C ILE A 71 -0.63 -27.19 15.64
N GLU A 72 -0.39 -28.36 15.07
CA GLU A 72 0.43 -29.39 15.70
C GLU A 72 1.88 -28.94 15.91
N ALA A 73 2.49 -28.29 14.92
CA ALA A 73 3.84 -27.73 15.06
C ALA A 73 3.91 -26.67 16.16
N LEU A 74 2.91 -25.76 16.23
CA LEU A 74 2.82 -24.78 17.31
C LEU A 74 2.68 -25.44 18.68
N SER A 75 1.83 -26.48 18.81
CA SER A 75 1.58 -27.17 20.08
C SER A 75 2.82 -27.89 20.64
N ARG A 76 3.74 -28.31 19.77
CA ARG A 76 5.00 -28.96 20.20
C ARG A 76 5.99 -27.98 20.81
N HIS A 77 5.91 -26.70 20.49
CA HIS A 77 6.93 -25.70 20.85
C HIS A 77 6.41 -24.59 21.76
N LEU A 78 5.10 -24.38 21.81
CA LEU A 78 4.50 -23.36 22.64
C LEU A 78 3.96 -23.95 23.95
N PRO A 79 3.97 -23.17 25.05
CA PRO A 79 3.42 -23.61 26.30
C PRO A 79 1.91 -23.85 26.21
N SER A 80 1.35 -24.66 27.07
CA SER A 80 -0.08 -25.01 27.10
C SER A 80 -1.01 -23.82 27.29
N ALA A 81 -0.51 -22.72 27.85
CA ALA A 81 -1.24 -21.46 28.01
C ALA A 81 -1.28 -20.61 26.72
N ALA A 82 -0.48 -20.94 25.69
CA ALA A 82 -0.41 -20.21 24.44
C ALA A 82 -1.70 -20.38 23.62
N ASN A 83 -2.09 -19.35 22.88
CA ASN A 83 -3.12 -19.49 21.87
C ASN A 83 -2.49 -19.96 20.55
N LEU A 84 -2.89 -21.12 20.08
CA LEU A 84 -2.41 -21.75 18.85
C LEU A 84 -3.21 -21.33 17.61
N LYS A 85 -4.34 -20.65 17.81
CA LYS A 85 -5.13 -20.07 16.73
C LYS A 85 -4.61 -18.67 16.40
N ASN A 86 -5.07 -18.12 15.30
CA ASN A 86 -4.70 -16.77 14.88
C ASN A 86 -5.56 -15.71 15.59
N PRO A 87 -4.99 -14.77 16.31
CA PRO A 87 -3.55 -14.51 16.58
C PRO A 87 -2.88 -15.61 17.43
N VAL A 88 -1.66 -16.00 17.05
CA VAL A 88 -0.82 -16.87 17.88
C VAL A 88 -0.25 -16.04 19.02
N ASP A 89 -0.68 -16.36 20.25
CA ASP A 89 -0.12 -15.70 21.44
C ASP A 89 0.99 -16.57 22.04
N VAL A 90 2.23 -16.14 21.87
CA VAL A 90 3.42 -16.83 22.39
C VAL A 90 3.70 -16.55 23.86
N ILE A 91 2.81 -15.82 24.54
CA ILE A 91 2.83 -15.43 25.95
C ILE A 91 3.96 -14.42 26.29
N GLY A 92 3.71 -13.60 27.33
CA GLY A 92 4.55 -12.46 27.71
C GLY A 92 6.00 -12.80 28.05
N ASP A 93 6.30 -14.00 28.51
CA ASP A 93 7.64 -14.48 28.82
C ASP A 93 8.38 -15.10 27.61
N ALA A 94 7.87 -14.89 26.39
CA ALA A 94 8.43 -15.47 25.19
C ALA A 94 9.86 -15.00 24.93
N ASP A 95 10.75 -15.98 24.80
CA ASP A 95 12.13 -15.81 24.34
C ASP A 95 12.21 -15.78 22.80
N PRO A 96 13.35 -15.41 22.22
CA PRO A 96 13.53 -15.40 20.78
C PRO A 96 13.28 -16.74 20.07
N ASN A 97 13.59 -17.86 20.72
CA ASN A 97 13.39 -19.20 20.17
C ASN A 97 11.90 -19.51 20.04
N ARG A 98 11.07 -19.07 20.99
CA ARG A 98 9.62 -19.24 20.92
C ARG A 98 9.00 -18.47 19.76
N TYR A 99 9.48 -17.24 19.53
CA TYR A 99 9.13 -16.47 18.33
C TYR A 99 9.58 -17.17 17.03
N GLU A 100 10.80 -17.74 17.03
CA GLU A 100 11.32 -18.48 15.87
C GLU A 100 10.40 -19.61 15.48
N ARG A 101 10.07 -20.49 16.45
CA ARG A 101 9.22 -21.65 16.21
C ARG A 101 7.82 -21.28 15.77
N ALA A 102 7.22 -20.27 16.41
CA ALA A 102 5.89 -19.79 16.03
C ALA A 102 5.89 -19.20 14.62
N LEU A 103 6.85 -18.32 14.32
CA LEU A 103 6.93 -17.65 13.04
C LEU A 103 7.28 -18.62 11.89
N GLU A 104 8.20 -19.57 12.09
CA GLU A 104 8.50 -20.61 11.12
C GLU A 104 7.27 -21.45 10.79
N ALA A 105 6.49 -21.86 11.80
CA ALA A 105 5.30 -22.64 11.60
C ALA A 105 4.25 -21.88 10.79
N VAL A 106 3.91 -20.65 11.18
CA VAL A 106 2.85 -19.89 10.49
C VAL A 106 3.25 -19.42 9.10
N ILE A 107 4.53 -19.04 8.88
CA ILE A 107 4.95 -18.55 7.57
C ILE A 107 5.07 -19.68 6.53
N SER A 108 5.28 -20.91 6.98
CA SER A 108 5.32 -22.10 6.14
C SER A 108 3.93 -22.60 5.74
N ASP A 109 2.87 -22.15 6.41
CA ASP A 109 1.50 -22.57 6.14
C ASP A 109 1.02 -22.00 4.79
N GLU A 110 0.47 -22.85 3.92
CA GLU A 110 -0.05 -22.45 2.60
C GLU A 110 -1.27 -21.51 2.67
N ASN A 111 -1.98 -21.53 3.81
CA ASN A 111 -3.09 -20.64 4.05
C ASN A 111 -2.66 -19.23 4.50
N VAL A 112 -1.38 -18.99 4.66
CA VAL A 112 -0.82 -17.71 5.10
C VAL A 112 -0.17 -16.99 3.93
N ASP A 113 -0.55 -15.74 3.67
CA ASP A 113 0.01 -14.91 2.61
C ASP A 113 1.05 -13.91 3.14
N GLY A 114 1.17 -13.78 4.45
CA GLY A 114 2.19 -13.01 5.17
C GLY A 114 1.88 -12.90 6.65
N ALA A 115 2.77 -12.28 7.42
CA ALA A 115 2.66 -12.23 8.86
C ALA A 115 2.87 -10.83 9.45
N LEU A 116 2.19 -10.56 10.56
CA LEU A 116 2.47 -9.46 11.47
C LEU A 116 3.10 -10.03 12.74
N VAL A 117 4.26 -9.50 13.14
CA VAL A 117 4.94 -9.89 14.37
C VAL A 117 4.89 -8.73 15.34
N ILE A 118 4.24 -8.95 16.48
CA ILE A 118 4.07 -7.93 17.53
C ILE A 118 4.93 -8.35 18.72
N LEU A 119 5.75 -7.41 19.18
CA LEU A 119 6.57 -7.58 20.37
C LEU A 119 6.33 -6.42 21.33
N THR A 120 5.89 -6.77 22.53
CA THR A 120 5.83 -5.84 23.67
C THR A 120 6.96 -6.18 24.65
N PRO A 121 7.68 -5.18 25.17
CA PRO A 121 8.77 -5.44 26.10
C PRO A 121 8.22 -5.98 27.43
N GLN A 122 8.77 -7.10 27.85
CA GLN A 122 8.58 -7.73 29.14
C GLN A 122 9.97 -8.00 29.75
N SER A 123 10.05 -8.34 31.03
CA SER A 123 11.33 -8.56 31.71
C SER A 123 12.22 -9.63 31.06
N MET A 124 11.64 -10.60 30.37
CA MET A 124 12.35 -11.69 29.67
C MET A 124 12.54 -11.43 28.17
N THR A 125 12.01 -10.32 27.65
CA THR A 125 12.01 -10.05 26.21
C THR A 125 13.40 -9.59 25.74
N ASN A 126 13.96 -10.29 24.76
CA ASN A 126 15.16 -9.86 24.05
C ASN A 126 14.80 -9.38 22.64
N ALA A 127 14.54 -8.08 22.50
CA ALA A 127 14.11 -7.48 21.26
C ALA A 127 15.12 -7.62 20.12
N LEU A 128 16.43 -7.52 20.42
CA LEU A 128 17.48 -7.65 19.41
C LEU A 128 17.57 -9.09 18.87
N GLU A 129 17.58 -10.09 19.74
CA GLU A 129 17.66 -11.48 19.29
C GLU A 129 16.36 -11.89 18.58
N THR A 130 15.20 -11.42 19.03
CA THR A 130 13.94 -11.63 18.31
C THR A 130 13.97 -11.00 16.90
N ALA A 131 14.53 -9.79 16.76
CA ALA A 131 14.71 -9.15 15.45
C ALA A 131 15.64 -9.95 14.54
N ARG A 132 16.73 -10.54 15.07
CA ARG A 132 17.64 -11.44 14.32
C ARG A 132 16.91 -12.67 13.78
N VAL A 133 16.10 -13.27 14.62
CA VAL A 133 15.25 -14.42 14.26
C VAL A 133 14.29 -14.06 13.13
N ILE A 134 13.58 -12.94 13.25
CA ILE A 134 12.65 -12.46 12.22
C ILE A 134 13.38 -12.26 10.88
N VAL A 135 14.53 -11.58 10.89
CA VAL A 135 15.32 -11.37 9.66
C VAL A 135 15.78 -12.68 9.04
N LYS A 136 16.23 -13.63 9.86
CA LYS A 136 16.64 -14.99 9.41
C LYS A 136 15.52 -15.69 8.67
N ILE A 137 14.31 -15.69 9.23
CA ILE A 137 13.13 -16.35 8.62
C ILE A 137 12.67 -15.57 7.37
N ALA A 138 12.57 -14.25 7.48
CA ALA A 138 12.11 -13.40 6.41
C ALA A 138 13.01 -13.46 5.16
N ARG A 139 14.32 -13.69 5.31
CA ARG A 139 15.24 -13.90 4.17
C ARG A 139 14.94 -15.17 3.38
N ARG A 140 14.33 -16.17 4.00
CA ARG A 140 14.02 -17.46 3.38
C ARG A 140 12.60 -17.51 2.80
N SER A 141 11.76 -16.54 3.14
CA SER A 141 10.36 -16.48 2.72
C SER A 141 10.12 -15.36 1.71
N PHE A 142 9.29 -15.62 0.70
CA PHE A 142 8.77 -14.59 -0.19
C PHE A 142 7.56 -13.85 0.41
N LYS A 143 6.91 -14.43 1.41
CA LYS A 143 5.78 -13.81 2.10
C LYS A 143 6.28 -12.62 2.93
N PRO A 144 5.61 -11.45 2.86
CA PRO A 144 5.99 -10.30 3.67
C PRO A 144 5.78 -10.55 5.16
N ILE A 145 6.73 -10.10 5.97
CA ILE A 145 6.64 -10.09 7.43
C ILE A 145 6.83 -8.65 7.87
N LEU A 146 5.80 -8.05 8.46
CA LEU A 146 5.84 -6.71 9.01
C LEU A 146 5.87 -6.79 10.53
N CYS A 147 6.64 -5.91 11.15
CA CYS A 147 6.87 -5.96 12.59
C CYS A 147 6.25 -4.76 13.30
N SER A 148 5.76 -4.96 14.52
CA SER A 148 5.41 -3.89 15.45
C SER A 148 6.14 -4.15 16.78
N PHE A 149 7.19 -3.38 17.05
CA PHE A 149 7.93 -3.44 18.29
C PHE A 149 7.47 -2.26 19.16
N MET A 150 6.59 -2.57 20.12
CA MET A 150 5.96 -1.57 20.99
C MET A 150 6.90 -1.21 22.15
N GLY A 151 7.22 0.05 22.28
CA GLY A 151 8.13 0.56 23.29
C GLY A 151 9.06 1.63 22.71
N ILE A 152 9.95 2.16 23.52
CA ILE A 152 10.90 3.19 23.09
C ILE A 152 12.33 2.74 23.35
N ILE A 153 12.69 2.52 24.61
CA ILE A 153 14.08 2.20 25.02
C ILE A 153 14.34 0.70 24.88
N ASP A 154 13.48 -0.11 25.46
CA ASP A 154 13.68 -1.57 25.60
C ASP A 154 13.67 -2.32 24.26
N VAL A 155 13.07 -1.73 23.21
CA VAL A 155 13.00 -2.32 21.87
C VAL A 155 13.95 -1.67 20.87
N SER A 156 14.63 -0.59 21.24
CA SER A 156 15.43 0.26 20.32
C SER A 156 16.49 -0.52 19.55
N ALA A 157 17.19 -1.44 20.19
CA ALA A 157 18.22 -2.26 19.54
C ALA A 157 17.62 -3.19 18.47
N GLY A 158 16.45 -3.78 18.74
CA GLY A 158 15.74 -4.62 17.78
C GLY A 158 15.17 -3.82 16.61
N VAL A 159 14.56 -2.67 16.89
CA VAL A 159 14.05 -1.74 15.88
C VAL A 159 15.18 -1.30 14.94
N LYS A 160 16.30 -0.82 15.49
CA LYS A 160 17.47 -0.40 14.72
C LYS A 160 17.98 -1.54 13.83
N PHE A 161 18.08 -2.75 14.38
CA PHE A 161 18.54 -3.92 13.63
C PHE A 161 17.60 -4.25 12.45
N LEU A 162 16.28 -4.22 12.65
CA LEU A 162 15.31 -4.44 11.57
C LEU A 162 15.46 -3.37 10.47
N GLN A 163 15.54 -2.10 10.85
CA GLN A 163 15.69 -0.98 9.91
C GLN A 163 16.99 -1.05 9.09
N GLU A 164 18.13 -1.33 9.74
CA GLU A 164 19.43 -1.49 9.07
C GLU A 164 19.43 -2.64 8.06
N HIS A 165 18.58 -3.64 8.27
CA HIS A 165 18.41 -4.76 7.35
C HIS A 165 17.25 -4.58 6.35
N GLY A 166 16.60 -3.40 6.31
CA GLY A 166 15.55 -3.06 5.38
C GLY A 166 14.19 -3.73 5.66
N TYR A 167 13.95 -4.13 6.92
CA TYR A 167 12.68 -4.73 7.33
C TYR A 167 11.77 -3.68 7.94
N PRO A 168 10.48 -3.61 7.52
CA PRO A 168 9.54 -2.62 8.02
C PRO A 168 9.18 -2.93 9.48
N VAL A 169 9.29 -1.90 10.32
CA VAL A 169 8.96 -1.98 11.74
C VAL A 169 8.19 -0.74 12.19
N TYR A 170 7.02 -0.96 12.75
CA TYR A 170 6.06 0.07 13.14
C TYR A 170 5.97 0.18 14.66
N LYS A 171 5.66 1.38 15.11
CA LYS A 171 5.47 1.63 16.54
C LYS A 171 4.22 0.92 17.09
N PHE A 172 3.16 0.82 16.27
CA PHE A 172 1.89 0.22 16.65
C PHE A 172 1.43 -0.81 15.62
N PRO A 173 0.74 -1.87 16.05
CA PRO A 173 0.33 -2.95 15.17
C PRO A 173 -0.71 -2.52 14.13
N GLU A 174 -1.48 -1.46 14.40
CA GLU A 174 -2.44 -0.90 13.47
C GLU A 174 -1.77 -0.34 12.22
N SER A 175 -0.63 0.33 12.36
CA SER A 175 0.19 0.81 11.23
C SER A 175 0.69 -0.35 10.39
N ALA A 176 1.20 -1.42 11.02
CA ALA A 176 1.64 -2.64 10.32
C ALA A 176 0.50 -3.29 9.53
N ALA A 177 -0.70 -3.40 10.13
CA ALA A 177 -1.87 -3.98 9.48
C ALA A 177 -2.35 -3.17 8.27
N ARG A 178 -2.43 -1.83 8.40
CA ARG A 178 -2.78 -0.92 7.28
C ARG A 178 -1.74 -0.98 6.17
N ALA A 179 -0.46 -1.00 6.52
CA ALA A 179 0.63 -1.11 5.56
C ALA A 179 0.57 -2.45 4.80
N PHE A 180 0.28 -3.55 5.48
CA PHE A 180 0.07 -4.85 4.84
C PHE A 180 -1.13 -4.81 3.88
N ALA A 181 -2.24 -4.22 4.29
CA ALA A 181 -3.42 -4.05 3.43
C ALA A 181 -3.11 -3.23 2.17
N ALA A 182 -2.26 -2.21 2.28
CA ALA A 182 -1.82 -1.42 1.13
C ALA A 182 -0.93 -2.25 0.19
N LEU A 183 0.00 -3.06 0.71
CA LEU A 183 0.79 -4.00 -0.10
C LEU A 183 -0.11 -4.98 -0.84
N TYR A 184 -1.13 -5.52 -0.19
CA TYR A 184 -2.10 -6.42 -0.82
C TYR A 184 -2.93 -5.73 -1.91
N ARG A 185 -3.47 -4.52 -1.64
CA ARG A 185 -4.19 -3.75 -2.66
C ARG A 185 -3.32 -3.48 -3.88
N TYR A 186 -2.06 -3.15 -3.67
CA TYR A 186 -1.10 -2.93 -4.75
C TYR A 186 -0.79 -4.23 -5.51
N SER A 187 -0.56 -5.35 -4.80
CA SER A 187 -0.35 -6.67 -5.40
C SER A 187 -1.51 -7.04 -6.33
N ARG A 188 -2.76 -6.89 -5.85
CA ARG A 188 -3.96 -7.10 -6.67
C ARG A 188 -4.04 -6.18 -7.88
N TRP A 189 -3.64 -4.92 -7.69
CA TRP A 189 -3.69 -3.95 -8.80
C TRP A 189 -2.72 -4.31 -9.91
N ILE A 190 -1.47 -4.66 -9.62
CA ILE A 190 -0.48 -5.04 -10.63
C ILE A 190 -0.77 -6.39 -11.30
N SER A 191 -1.51 -7.27 -10.61
CA SER A 191 -1.90 -8.58 -11.13
C SER A 191 -3.19 -8.54 -11.97
N ARG A 192 -3.82 -7.37 -12.13
CA ARG A 192 -5.01 -7.25 -12.97
C ARG A 192 -4.64 -7.50 -14.42
N PRO A 193 -5.47 -8.26 -15.17
CA PRO A 193 -5.32 -8.31 -16.61
C PRO A 193 -5.34 -6.89 -17.17
N HIS A 194 -4.48 -6.62 -18.15
CA HIS A 194 -4.60 -5.37 -18.91
C HIS A 194 -6.02 -5.34 -19.51
N ALA A 195 -6.69 -4.22 -19.30
CA ALA A 195 -7.97 -4.02 -19.99
C ALA A 195 -7.72 -4.20 -21.49
N ALA A 196 -8.62 -4.89 -22.17
CA ALA A 196 -8.58 -4.90 -23.62
C ALA A 196 -8.59 -3.44 -24.11
N ASP A 197 -7.75 -3.13 -25.09
CA ASP A 197 -7.73 -1.81 -25.69
C ASP A 197 -9.11 -1.53 -26.22
N PHE A 198 -9.82 -0.63 -25.56
CA PHE A 198 -11.07 -0.10 -26.11
C PHE A 198 -10.69 0.74 -27.31
N GLN A 199 -11.04 0.26 -28.50
CA GLN A 199 -10.99 1.09 -29.69
C GLN A 199 -12.17 2.06 -29.61
N LEU A 200 -11.92 3.20 -28.98
CA LEU A 200 -12.83 4.33 -29.07
C LEU A 200 -12.64 4.99 -30.45
N GLU A 201 -13.74 5.29 -31.12
CA GLU A 201 -13.67 6.19 -32.28
C GLU A 201 -13.13 7.54 -31.81
N HIS A 202 -11.97 7.92 -32.31
CA HIS A 202 -11.29 9.16 -31.94
C HIS A 202 -10.56 9.75 -33.14
N ASP A 203 -10.51 11.08 -33.19
CA ASP A 203 -9.81 11.83 -34.23
C ASP A 203 -8.43 12.27 -33.72
N THR A 204 -7.47 11.33 -33.78
CA THR A 204 -6.07 11.58 -33.36
C THR A 204 -5.40 12.68 -34.20
N GLU A 205 -5.76 12.80 -35.48
CA GLU A 205 -5.17 13.82 -36.35
C GLU A 205 -5.59 15.23 -35.90
N ARG A 206 -6.86 15.40 -35.52
CA ARG A 206 -7.35 16.67 -34.97
C ARG A 206 -6.65 17.02 -33.66
N ALA A 207 -6.53 16.08 -32.74
CA ALA A 207 -5.81 16.27 -31.48
C ALA A 207 -4.33 16.65 -31.72
N SER A 208 -3.64 15.94 -32.62
CA SER A 208 -2.24 16.21 -32.98
C SER A 208 -2.05 17.62 -33.55
N ARG A 209 -2.94 18.05 -34.47
CA ARG A 209 -2.88 19.41 -35.03
C ARG A 209 -2.98 20.50 -33.96
N VAL A 210 -3.85 20.32 -32.98
CA VAL A 210 -3.97 21.26 -31.85
C VAL A 210 -2.67 21.33 -31.05
N ILE A 211 -2.10 20.18 -30.70
CA ILE A 211 -0.85 20.09 -29.93
C ILE A 211 0.30 20.74 -30.71
N GLU A 212 0.45 20.38 -31.99
CA GLU A 212 1.51 20.92 -32.85
C GLU A 212 1.41 22.44 -33.00
N SER A 213 0.21 22.98 -33.15
CA SER A 213 -0.02 24.41 -33.20
C SER A 213 0.43 25.13 -31.93
N CYS A 214 0.16 24.54 -30.76
CA CYS A 214 0.63 25.08 -29.47
C CYS A 214 2.15 25.04 -29.36
N LEU A 215 2.79 23.93 -29.76
CA LEU A 215 4.23 23.78 -29.74
C LEU A 215 4.94 24.78 -30.68
N GLN A 216 4.40 25.00 -31.89
CA GLN A 216 4.93 25.97 -32.83
C GLN A 216 4.86 27.41 -32.30
N GLN A 217 3.93 27.71 -31.39
CA GLN A 217 3.85 28.98 -30.68
C GLN A 217 4.76 29.06 -29.44
N GLY A 218 5.59 28.03 -29.19
CA GLY A 218 6.50 27.97 -28.05
C GLY A 218 5.77 27.66 -26.71
N ARG A 219 4.51 27.23 -26.75
CA ARG A 219 3.73 26.92 -25.55
C ARG A 219 3.90 25.45 -25.16
N THR A 220 4.10 25.19 -23.88
CA THR A 220 4.23 23.85 -23.30
C THR A 220 2.97 23.44 -22.53
N TYR A 221 1.91 24.21 -22.62
CA TYR A 221 0.62 23.96 -21.99
C TYR A 221 -0.52 24.28 -22.98
N LEU A 222 -1.65 23.65 -22.75
CA LEU A 222 -2.89 23.87 -23.52
C LEU A 222 -3.78 24.85 -22.78
N GLY A 223 -4.34 25.81 -23.47
CA GLY A 223 -5.42 26.65 -22.94
C GLY A 223 -6.74 25.89 -22.85
N GLU A 224 -7.78 26.54 -22.31
CA GLU A 224 -9.08 25.89 -22.11
C GLU A 224 -9.71 25.46 -23.45
N LEU A 225 -9.63 26.31 -24.47
CA LEU A 225 -10.23 25.99 -25.79
C LEU A 225 -9.51 24.84 -26.48
N GLU A 226 -8.18 24.83 -26.47
CA GLU A 226 -7.39 23.74 -27.04
C GLU A 226 -7.63 22.43 -26.27
N SER A 227 -7.74 22.50 -24.95
CA SER A 227 -8.05 21.33 -24.11
C SER A 227 -9.44 20.76 -24.44
N VAL A 228 -10.46 21.61 -24.57
CA VAL A 228 -11.80 21.22 -24.98
C VAL A 228 -11.80 20.57 -26.36
N GLU A 229 -11.04 21.12 -27.30
CA GLU A 229 -10.93 20.59 -28.67
C GLU A 229 -10.31 19.18 -28.67
N ILE A 230 -9.26 18.97 -27.88
CA ILE A 230 -8.66 17.64 -27.72
C ILE A 230 -9.66 16.67 -27.07
N LEU A 231 -10.35 17.07 -26.00
CA LEU A 231 -11.37 16.23 -25.37
C LEU A 231 -12.46 15.81 -26.34
N LYS A 232 -12.95 16.76 -27.17
CA LYS A 232 -13.92 16.48 -28.23
C LYS A 232 -13.40 15.48 -29.26
N SER A 233 -12.11 15.59 -29.63
CA SER A 233 -11.47 14.67 -30.57
C SER A 233 -11.45 13.22 -30.05
N TYR A 234 -11.50 13.03 -28.74
CA TYR A 234 -11.59 11.72 -28.06
C TYR A 234 -13.02 11.37 -27.63
N GLY A 235 -14.04 12.07 -28.13
CA GLY A 235 -15.44 11.73 -27.87
C GLY A 235 -15.95 12.11 -26.48
N PHE A 236 -15.23 12.94 -25.73
CA PHE A 236 -15.73 13.43 -24.45
C PHE A 236 -16.83 14.47 -24.64
N ASN A 237 -17.89 14.33 -23.88
CA ASN A 237 -18.92 15.38 -23.80
C ASN A 237 -18.35 16.57 -23.03
N THR A 238 -18.27 17.71 -23.69
CA THR A 238 -17.80 18.97 -23.10
C THR A 238 -18.92 19.99 -23.10
N LEU A 239 -18.86 20.93 -22.18
CA LEU A 239 -19.78 22.06 -22.19
C LEU A 239 -19.53 22.92 -23.43
N PRO A 240 -20.57 23.52 -24.03
CA PRO A 240 -20.41 24.48 -25.10
C PRO A 240 -19.63 25.71 -24.60
N GLY A 241 -18.72 26.19 -25.42
CA GLY A 241 -17.92 27.39 -25.11
C GLY A 241 -17.34 27.98 -26.39
N SER A 242 -17.15 29.29 -26.42
CA SER A 242 -16.57 30.02 -27.53
C SER A 242 -15.74 31.20 -27.03
N LEU A 243 -14.78 31.61 -27.85
CA LEU A 243 -13.96 32.80 -27.56
C LEU A 243 -14.72 34.06 -27.97
N ALA A 244 -14.87 35.01 -27.06
CA ALA A 244 -15.37 36.36 -27.33
C ALA A 244 -14.24 37.37 -27.17
N ARG A 245 -14.11 38.28 -28.15
CA ARG A 245 -13.06 39.32 -28.18
C ARG A 245 -13.58 40.72 -27.80
N SER A 246 -14.90 40.83 -27.58
CA SER A 246 -15.55 42.05 -27.15
C SER A 246 -16.76 41.76 -26.26
N SER A 247 -17.21 42.76 -25.51
CA SER A 247 -18.41 42.63 -24.67
C SER A 247 -19.65 42.30 -25.50
N ASN A 248 -19.82 42.85 -26.70
CA ASN A 248 -20.94 42.58 -27.57
C ASN A 248 -20.92 41.13 -28.08
N GLU A 249 -19.75 40.63 -28.47
CA GLU A 249 -19.58 39.24 -28.88
C GLU A 249 -19.82 38.27 -27.71
N ALA A 250 -19.40 38.61 -26.50
CA ALA A 250 -19.66 37.82 -25.31
C ALA A 250 -21.18 37.67 -25.02
N VAL A 251 -21.95 38.74 -25.22
CA VAL A 251 -23.42 38.71 -25.06
C VAL A 251 -24.06 37.84 -26.12
N GLN A 252 -23.62 37.91 -27.38
CA GLN A 252 -24.10 37.08 -28.46
C GLN A 252 -23.83 35.60 -28.20
N VAL A 253 -22.59 35.26 -27.89
CA VAL A 253 -22.17 33.87 -27.55
C VAL A 253 -22.95 33.34 -26.34
N ALA A 254 -23.15 34.16 -25.31
CA ALA A 254 -23.93 33.77 -24.15
C ALA A 254 -25.39 33.48 -24.46
N ALA A 255 -25.99 34.27 -25.40
CA ALA A 255 -27.37 34.03 -25.85
C ALA A 255 -27.51 32.73 -26.70
N GLU A 256 -26.46 32.40 -27.47
CA GLU A 256 -26.43 31.16 -28.27
C GLU A 256 -26.24 29.91 -27.37
N ILE A 257 -25.36 30.01 -26.36
CA ILE A 257 -25.09 28.90 -25.40
C ILE A 257 -26.30 28.67 -24.48
N GLY A 258 -26.98 29.74 -24.07
CA GLY A 258 -28.02 29.75 -23.07
C GLY A 258 -27.54 30.00 -21.64
N TYR A 259 -28.31 30.80 -20.90
CA TYR A 259 -27.96 31.12 -19.50
C TYR A 259 -28.35 30.01 -18.53
N PRO A 260 -27.58 29.86 -17.41
CA PRO A 260 -26.43 30.69 -16.99
C PRO A 260 -25.13 30.33 -17.70
N VAL A 261 -24.23 31.29 -17.94
CA VAL A 261 -22.90 31.11 -18.53
C VAL A 261 -21.78 31.54 -17.56
N ALA A 262 -20.63 30.92 -17.67
CA ALA A 262 -19.40 31.37 -17.01
C ALA A 262 -18.52 32.12 -18.02
N LEU A 263 -18.02 33.29 -17.63
CA LEU A 263 -17.06 34.07 -18.39
C LEU A 263 -15.68 33.91 -17.77
N LYS A 264 -14.70 33.52 -18.58
CA LYS A 264 -13.33 33.28 -18.14
C LYS A 264 -12.34 34.08 -19.01
N ILE A 265 -11.23 34.47 -18.40
CA ILE A 265 -10.11 35.09 -19.15
C ILE A 265 -9.38 34.00 -19.92
N VAL A 266 -9.12 34.30 -21.21
CA VAL A 266 -8.24 33.48 -22.06
C VAL A 266 -6.99 34.30 -22.36
N SER A 267 -5.85 33.92 -21.82
CA SER A 267 -4.57 34.59 -22.02
C SER A 267 -3.42 33.59 -21.96
N PRO A 268 -2.43 33.73 -22.87
CA PRO A 268 -1.20 32.91 -22.76
C PRO A 268 -0.35 33.21 -21.50
N GLN A 269 -0.63 34.32 -20.83
CA GLN A 269 0.12 34.76 -19.63
C GLN A 269 -0.55 34.36 -18.32
N ILE A 270 -1.76 33.83 -18.38
CA ILE A 270 -2.55 33.40 -17.20
C ILE A 270 -2.88 31.93 -17.38
N ILE A 271 -2.39 31.11 -16.45
CA ILE A 271 -2.60 29.66 -16.39
C ILE A 271 -3.62 29.37 -15.29
#